data_899efeb8eb523c3dd61868e36393f593
#
_entry.id   899efeb8eb523c3dd61868e36393f593
#
_cell.length_a   1.000
_cell.length_b   1.000
_cell.length_c   1.000
_cell.angle_alpha   90.00
_cell.angle_beta   90.00
_cell.angle_gamma   90.00
#
_symmetry.space_group_name_H-M   'P 1'
#
loop_
_entity.id
_entity.type
_entity.pdbx_description
1 polymer ?
#
loop_
_entity_poly.entity_id
_entity_poly.type
_entity_poly.pdbx_seq_one_letter_code
_entity_poly.pdbx_strand_id
1 'polypeptide(L)'
;TAKGIYAIEYQICEKLNPTNCDKAIAYISVNSPIIVANNDGKGGINGFVGANNAINAIANDRLNGATINLSQIAITVTQAANPINGGQVPVLNTTTGLVSIPAGTAAGNYVINYQICEVLNPTNCDNASIAIVVVAPVIDAVNDTPAAVNGANNNPNIINVLTNDRLNNSAVVMSQINITQVTPAIPLFIGALVPTLDVSNGNVSAPAGTPAGAYSIEYQICEKLNPANCDIATVLIQVTAAPIDAFAGPINGYVGNLNVVNAFTSNDTFNGATVTSTLVVATIVNPASPRFPGANVPLLDPNTGVVSVPAGTPVGTYTIVYKLCERLNPNN
;
A
#
# COMPACT_ATOMS: atom_id res chain seq x y z
N THR A 1 -51.47 30.92 -4.21
CA THR A 1 -51.73 32.13 -5.00
C THR A 1 -50.43 32.88 -5.16
N ALA A 2 -50.06 33.25 -6.39
CA ALA A 2 -48.89 34.04 -6.70
C ALA A 2 -49.00 35.45 -6.10
N LYS A 3 -47.86 36.10 -5.83
CA LYS A 3 -47.89 37.51 -5.36
C LYS A 3 -48.47 38.40 -6.46
N GLY A 4 -49.26 39.40 -6.08
CA GLY A 4 -49.83 40.31 -7.03
C GLY A 4 -51.00 41.08 -6.43
N ILE A 5 -51.57 41.99 -7.24
CA ILE A 5 -52.82 42.66 -6.90
C ILE A 5 -53.94 41.99 -7.70
N TYR A 6 -54.91 41.45 -7.00
CA TYR A 6 -56.08 40.80 -7.54
C TYR A 6 -57.28 41.72 -7.39
N ALA A 7 -58.05 41.82 -8.44
CA ALA A 7 -59.29 42.60 -8.46
C ALA A 7 -60.48 41.64 -8.51
N ILE A 8 -61.40 41.80 -7.58
CA ILE A 8 -62.68 41.11 -7.54
C ILE A 8 -63.79 42.15 -7.83
N GLU A 9 -64.40 42.09 -9.02
CA GLU A 9 -65.59 42.88 -9.29
C GLU A 9 -66.80 42.20 -8.64
N TYR A 10 -67.58 42.93 -7.86
CA TYR A 10 -68.81 42.44 -7.30
C TYR A 10 -69.91 43.44 -7.50
N GLN A 11 -71.14 42.94 -7.55
CA GLN A 11 -72.34 43.73 -7.73
C GLN A 11 -73.27 43.53 -6.53
N ILE A 12 -73.78 44.62 -5.98
CA ILE A 12 -74.83 44.58 -4.96
C ILE A 12 -76.14 45.07 -5.63
N CYS A 13 -77.22 44.35 -5.36
CA CYS A 13 -78.54 44.70 -5.85
C CYS A 13 -79.52 44.78 -4.67
N GLU A 14 -80.47 45.71 -4.77
CA GLU A 14 -81.54 45.82 -3.79
C GLU A 14 -82.42 44.56 -3.87
N LYS A 15 -82.68 43.91 -2.74
CA LYS A 15 -83.53 42.69 -2.73
C LYS A 15 -84.96 42.88 -3.18
N LEU A 16 -85.56 44.06 -2.89
CA LEU A 16 -86.92 44.38 -3.26
C LEU A 16 -87.04 44.92 -4.70
N ASN A 17 -85.93 45.45 -5.28
CA ASN A 17 -85.80 45.95 -6.62
C ASN A 17 -84.51 45.37 -7.26
N PRO A 18 -84.53 44.10 -7.75
CA PRO A 18 -83.37 43.38 -8.20
C PRO A 18 -82.64 44.01 -9.40
N THR A 19 -83.26 44.96 -10.08
CA THR A 19 -82.65 45.72 -11.18
C THR A 19 -81.87 46.97 -10.69
N ASN A 20 -82.12 47.41 -9.43
CA ASN A 20 -81.36 48.47 -8.79
C ASN A 20 -80.05 47.92 -8.25
N CYS A 21 -79.01 48.00 -9.03
CA CYS A 21 -77.68 47.39 -8.75
C CYS A 21 -76.60 48.44 -8.97
N ASP A 22 -75.53 48.30 -8.20
CA ASP A 22 -74.27 49.01 -8.40
C ASP A 22 -73.08 48.04 -8.29
N LYS A 23 -71.97 48.36 -8.97
CA LYS A 23 -70.72 47.56 -9.05
C LYS A 23 -69.58 48.23 -8.33
N ALA A 24 -68.79 47.44 -7.68
CA ALA A 24 -67.53 47.90 -7.06
C ALA A 24 -66.42 46.86 -7.30
N ILE A 25 -65.22 47.30 -7.13
CA ILE A 25 -64.00 46.44 -7.23
C ILE A 25 -63.31 46.42 -5.86
N ALA A 26 -63.08 45.21 -5.36
CA ALA A 26 -62.20 44.99 -4.20
C ALA A 26 -60.79 44.60 -4.70
N TYR A 27 -59.76 45.34 -4.31
CA TYR A 27 -58.38 45.05 -4.59
C TYR A 27 -57.75 44.30 -3.41
N ILE A 28 -57.15 43.14 -3.70
CA ILE A 28 -56.45 42.29 -2.71
C ILE A 28 -54.99 42.24 -3.10
N SER A 29 -54.11 42.72 -2.24
CA SER A 29 -52.67 42.58 -2.40
C SER A 29 -52.21 41.28 -1.71
N VAL A 30 -51.65 40.37 -2.49
CA VAL A 30 -51.06 39.13 -2.03
C VAL A 30 -49.53 39.28 -2.07
N ASN A 31 -48.87 39.15 -0.91
CA ASN A 31 -47.43 39.20 -0.79
C ASN A 31 -46.81 37.81 -0.93
N SER A 32 -45.52 37.74 -1.33
CA SER A 32 -44.75 36.49 -1.28
C SER A 32 -44.63 36.00 0.15
N PRO A 33 -44.66 34.69 0.41
CA PRO A 33 -44.31 34.13 1.72
C PRO A 33 -42.83 34.37 2.02
N ILE A 34 -42.46 34.26 3.28
CA ILE A 34 -41.06 34.30 3.70
C ILE A 34 -40.45 32.92 3.37
N ILE A 35 -39.35 32.89 2.57
CA ILE A 35 -38.57 31.73 2.34
C ILE A 35 -37.24 31.84 3.10
N VAL A 36 -36.82 30.76 3.76
CA VAL A 36 -35.59 30.71 4.57
C VAL A 36 -34.84 29.41 4.25
N ALA A 37 -33.67 29.54 3.67
CA ALA A 37 -32.70 28.46 3.49
C ALA A 37 -31.67 28.51 4.63
N ASN A 38 -31.46 27.40 5.30
CA ASN A 38 -30.52 27.30 6.41
C ASN A 38 -29.33 26.42 6.01
N ASN A 39 -28.14 26.79 6.48
CA ASN A 39 -26.93 26.00 6.22
C ASN A 39 -27.02 24.62 6.85
N ASP A 40 -26.42 23.64 6.15
CA ASP A 40 -26.31 22.25 6.57
C ASP A 40 -24.86 21.84 6.74
N GLY A 41 -24.65 20.73 7.46
CA GLY A 41 -23.32 20.17 7.57
C GLY A 41 -23.32 18.72 8.06
N LYS A 42 -22.32 17.98 7.63
CA LYS A 42 -22.04 16.63 8.10
C LYS A 42 -20.56 16.31 7.97
N GLY A 43 -19.99 15.69 8.99
CA GLY A 43 -18.60 15.27 9.03
C GLY A 43 -18.42 13.80 9.30
N GLY A 44 -17.15 13.33 9.15
CA GLY A 44 -16.76 11.96 9.46
C GLY A 44 -17.19 10.91 8.44
N ILE A 45 -17.47 11.32 7.20
CA ILE A 45 -17.88 10.39 6.14
C ILE A 45 -16.63 9.79 5.51
N ASN A 46 -16.50 8.44 5.55
CA ASN A 46 -15.42 7.73 4.89
C ASN A 46 -15.57 7.83 3.37
N GLY A 47 -14.64 8.53 2.71
CA GLY A 47 -14.69 8.79 1.27
C GLY A 47 -14.40 7.57 0.40
N PHE A 48 -13.72 6.55 0.92
CA PHE A 48 -13.47 5.30 0.22
C PHE A 48 -14.77 4.55 -0.08
N VAL A 49 -15.69 4.52 0.90
CA VAL A 49 -16.98 3.84 0.79
C VAL A 49 -18.05 4.77 0.22
N GLY A 50 -17.98 6.05 0.57
CA GLY A 50 -19.02 7.03 0.29
C GLY A 50 -20.26 6.88 1.17
N ALA A 51 -21.30 7.66 0.88
CA ALA A 51 -22.60 7.59 1.55
C ALA A 51 -23.71 8.10 0.65
N ASN A 52 -24.74 7.31 0.47
CA ASN A 52 -25.95 7.75 -0.21
C ASN A 52 -26.87 8.52 0.75
N ASN A 53 -27.52 9.58 0.27
CA ASN A 53 -28.49 10.37 1.03
C ASN A 53 -27.94 10.80 2.41
N ALA A 54 -26.68 11.23 2.44
CA ALA A 54 -25.99 11.57 3.70
C ALA A 54 -26.59 12.77 4.41
N ILE A 55 -27.14 13.74 3.67
CA ILE A 55 -27.74 14.97 4.17
C ILE A 55 -29.06 15.20 3.42
N ASN A 56 -30.07 15.72 4.11
CA ASN A 56 -31.25 16.31 3.49
C ASN A 56 -31.14 17.84 3.64
N ALA A 57 -30.76 18.52 2.57
CA ALA A 57 -30.47 19.94 2.54
C ALA A 57 -31.69 20.84 2.83
N ILE A 58 -32.91 20.32 2.63
CA ILE A 58 -34.14 21.10 2.84
C ILE A 58 -34.84 20.78 4.18
N ALA A 59 -34.24 19.93 5.03
CA ALA A 59 -34.91 19.48 6.26
C ALA A 59 -35.10 20.60 7.28
N ASN A 60 -34.17 21.55 7.32
CA ASN A 60 -34.17 22.69 8.20
C ASN A 60 -34.67 23.99 7.53
N ASP A 61 -34.95 23.98 6.23
CA ASP A 61 -35.48 25.10 5.46
C ASP A 61 -36.97 25.34 5.74
N ARG A 62 -37.42 26.54 5.52
CA ARG A 62 -38.81 26.95 5.84
C ARG A 62 -39.41 27.81 4.75
N LEU A 63 -40.69 27.59 4.51
CA LEU A 63 -41.55 28.47 3.70
C LEU A 63 -42.69 28.93 4.56
N ASN A 64 -42.76 30.25 4.82
CA ASN A 64 -43.70 30.89 5.74
C ASN A 64 -43.73 30.22 7.14
N GLY A 65 -42.55 29.87 7.66
CA GLY A 65 -42.36 29.22 8.96
C GLY A 65 -42.66 27.70 9.00
N ALA A 66 -43.28 27.15 7.95
CA ALA A 66 -43.56 25.72 7.85
C ALA A 66 -42.42 24.95 7.14
N THR A 67 -42.34 23.63 7.37
CA THR A 67 -41.46 22.74 6.62
C THR A 67 -41.76 22.76 5.15
N ILE A 68 -40.71 22.74 4.31
CA ILE A 68 -40.81 22.82 2.87
C ILE A 68 -41.33 21.49 2.28
N ASN A 69 -42.29 21.59 1.36
CA ASN A 69 -42.63 20.51 0.43
C ASN A 69 -41.92 20.78 -0.89
N LEU A 70 -41.24 19.77 -1.45
CA LEU A 70 -40.50 19.87 -2.72
C LEU A 70 -41.35 20.40 -3.91
N SER A 71 -42.66 20.16 -3.90
CA SER A 71 -43.56 20.70 -4.92
C SER A 71 -43.76 22.24 -4.86
N GLN A 72 -43.34 22.87 -3.76
CA GLN A 72 -43.48 24.31 -3.55
C GLN A 72 -42.23 25.10 -3.95
N ILE A 73 -41.06 24.42 -4.09
CA ILE A 73 -39.78 25.06 -4.38
C ILE A 73 -39.07 24.45 -5.56
N ALA A 74 -38.21 25.24 -6.20
CA ALA A 74 -37.14 24.78 -7.08
C ALA A 74 -35.78 24.92 -6.38
N ILE A 75 -34.97 23.88 -6.46
CA ILE A 75 -33.61 23.85 -5.92
C ILE A 75 -32.62 24.03 -7.06
N THR A 76 -31.66 24.92 -6.91
CA THR A 76 -30.56 25.15 -7.87
C THR A 76 -29.22 25.11 -7.15
N VAL A 77 -28.27 24.34 -7.69
CA VAL A 77 -26.86 24.40 -7.21
C VAL A 77 -26.21 25.63 -7.82
N THR A 78 -25.86 26.59 -6.98
CA THR A 78 -25.19 27.84 -7.39
C THR A 78 -23.66 27.67 -7.46
N GLN A 79 -23.11 26.75 -6.64
CA GLN A 79 -21.70 26.35 -6.70
C GLN A 79 -21.58 24.88 -6.28
N ALA A 80 -21.09 24.03 -7.19
CA ALA A 80 -20.78 22.64 -6.90
C ALA A 80 -19.48 22.52 -6.06
N ALA A 81 -19.32 21.40 -5.36
CA ALA A 81 -18.08 21.07 -4.68
C ALA A 81 -16.93 20.88 -5.68
N ASN A 82 -15.73 21.35 -5.31
CA ASN A 82 -14.52 21.17 -6.12
C ASN A 82 -13.86 19.82 -5.83
N PRO A 83 -13.32 19.11 -6.83
CA PRO A 83 -12.61 17.85 -6.62
C PRO A 83 -11.26 18.09 -5.90
N ILE A 84 -10.90 17.16 -5.01
CA ILE A 84 -9.61 17.09 -4.34
C ILE A 84 -8.86 15.88 -4.94
N ASN A 85 -7.61 16.04 -5.32
CA ASN A 85 -6.74 14.99 -5.89
C ASN A 85 -7.38 14.20 -7.05
N GLY A 86 -8.27 14.81 -7.81
CA GLY A 86 -8.97 14.15 -8.92
C GLY A 86 -10.05 13.14 -8.48
N GLY A 87 -10.38 13.09 -7.19
CA GLY A 87 -11.44 12.24 -6.64
C GLY A 87 -12.85 12.69 -7.03
N GLN A 88 -13.84 11.86 -6.70
CA GLN A 88 -15.25 12.21 -6.81
C GLN A 88 -15.60 13.37 -5.88
N VAL A 89 -16.74 14.01 -6.10
CA VAL A 89 -17.24 15.12 -5.27
C VAL A 89 -18.62 14.81 -4.71
N PRO A 90 -18.98 15.37 -3.54
CA PRO A 90 -20.36 15.36 -3.05
C PRO A 90 -21.32 16.03 -4.04
N VAL A 91 -22.52 15.49 -4.18
CA VAL A 91 -23.53 15.95 -5.15
C VAL A 91 -24.86 16.16 -4.45
N LEU A 92 -25.48 17.35 -4.64
CA LEU A 92 -26.86 17.64 -4.25
C LEU A 92 -27.79 17.25 -5.41
N ASN A 93 -28.74 16.37 -5.13
CA ASN A 93 -29.83 16.07 -6.04
C ASN A 93 -30.93 17.14 -5.91
N THR A 94 -31.06 17.98 -6.91
CA THR A 94 -32.02 19.12 -6.90
C THR A 94 -33.48 18.70 -6.96
N THR A 95 -33.78 17.44 -7.33
CA THR A 95 -35.15 16.92 -7.33
C THR A 95 -35.60 16.44 -5.96
N THR A 96 -34.64 15.90 -5.15
CA THR A 96 -34.95 15.28 -3.86
C THR A 96 -34.46 16.09 -2.67
N GLY A 97 -33.56 17.06 -2.87
CA GLY A 97 -32.87 17.80 -1.81
C GLY A 97 -31.85 16.97 -1.03
N LEU A 98 -31.53 15.75 -1.50
CA LEU A 98 -30.61 14.84 -0.83
C LEU A 98 -29.19 14.98 -1.37
N VAL A 99 -28.21 14.97 -0.48
CA VAL A 99 -26.77 14.98 -0.83
C VAL A 99 -26.21 13.59 -0.69
N SER A 100 -25.50 13.15 -1.72
CA SER A 100 -24.74 11.89 -1.73
C SER A 100 -23.25 12.18 -1.88
N ILE A 101 -22.44 11.35 -1.20
CA ILE A 101 -20.98 11.35 -1.30
C ILE A 101 -20.60 10.06 -2.04
N PRO A 102 -20.17 10.13 -3.31
CA PRO A 102 -19.75 8.94 -4.06
C PRO A 102 -18.53 8.26 -3.44
N ALA A 103 -18.43 6.92 -3.59
CA ALA A 103 -17.19 6.20 -3.28
C ALA A 103 -16.03 6.76 -4.14
N GLY A 104 -14.84 6.86 -3.55
CA GLY A 104 -13.69 7.50 -4.20
C GLY A 104 -13.69 9.04 -4.08
N THR A 105 -14.42 9.60 -3.11
CA THR A 105 -14.30 11.00 -2.72
C THR A 105 -13.08 11.15 -1.83
N ALA A 106 -12.12 12.02 -2.19
CA ALA A 106 -10.92 12.27 -1.39
C ALA A 106 -11.24 12.88 -0.03
N ALA A 107 -10.38 12.62 0.97
CA ALA A 107 -10.51 13.27 2.27
C ALA A 107 -10.31 14.78 2.16
N GLY A 108 -11.15 15.54 2.85
CA GLY A 108 -11.08 16.99 2.86
C GLY A 108 -12.42 17.64 3.15
N ASN A 109 -12.44 18.98 3.03
CA ASN A 109 -13.61 19.79 3.25
C ASN A 109 -14.23 20.19 1.93
N TYR A 110 -15.52 19.94 1.78
CA TYR A 110 -16.30 20.27 0.60
C TYR A 110 -17.41 21.22 0.97
N VAL A 111 -17.75 22.11 0.05
CA VAL A 111 -18.89 23.03 0.20
C VAL A 111 -19.71 22.99 -1.10
N ILE A 112 -21.03 22.85 -0.96
CA ILE A 112 -22.01 23.03 -2.03
C ILE A 112 -22.85 24.25 -1.68
N ASN A 113 -22.91 25.26 -2.53
CA ASN A 113 -23.86 26.35 -2.37
C ASN A 113 -25.09 26.09 -3.22
N TYR A 114 -26.25 26.32 -2.65
CA TYR A 114 -27.51 26.14 -3.31
C TYR A 114 -28.47 27.29 -3.04
N GLN A 115 -29.49 27.39 -3.87
CA GLN A 115 -30.58 28.33 -3.77
C GLN A 115 -31.90 27.57 -3.82
N ILE A 116 -32.85 27.96 -3.00
CA ILE A 116 -34.25 27.55 -3.12
C ILE A 116 -35.10 28.74 -3.53
N CYS A 117 -36.01 28.56 -4.49
CA CYS A 117 -36.96 29.57 -4.96
C CYS A 117 -38.36 29.02 -4.88
N GLU A 118 -39.33 29.86 -4.51
CA GLU A 118 -40.76 29.47 -4.54
C GLU A 118 -41.25 29.25 -5.99
N VAL A 119 -41.91 28.14 -6.26
CA VAL A 119 -42.42 27.80 -7.60
C VAL A 119 -43.43 28.82 -8.08
N LEU A 120 -44.34 29.31 -7.22
CA LEU A 120 -45.36 30.30 -7.57
C LEU A 120 -44.81 31.72 -7.68
N ASN A 121 -43.69 32.02 -7.08
CA ASN A 121 -43.00 33.32 -7.12
C ASN A 121 -41.50 33.10 -7.36
N PRO A 122 -41.04 32.83 -8.60
CA PRO A 122 -39.67 32.39 -8.89
C PRO A 122 -38.56 33.40 -8.58
N THR A 123 -38.92 34.64 -8.25
CA THR A 123 -37.99 35.67 -7.77
C THR A 123 -37.89 35.70 -6.25
N ASN A 124 -38.72 34.95 -5.53
CA ASN A 124 -38.69 34.80 -4.09
C ASN A 124 -37.77 33.64 -3.74
N CYS A 125 -36.48 33.95 -3.48
CA CYS A 125 -35.40 32.98 -3.29
C CYS A 125 -34.59 33.27 -2.04
N ASP A 126 -33.96 32.21 -1.52
CA ASP A 126 -32.93 32.32 -0.48
C ASP A 126 -31.79 31.32 -0.74
N ASN A 127 -30.59 31.60 -0.18
CA ASN A 127 -29.37 30.83 -0.43
C ASN A 127 -28.87 30.18 0.85
N ALA A 128 -28.29 28.99 0.71
CA ALA A 128 -27.61 28.30 1.81
C ALA A 128 -26.42 27.52 1.32
N SER A 129 -25.64 27.02 2.25
CA SER A 129 -24.44 26.19 2.00
C SER A 129 -24.51 24.86 2.74
N ILE A 130 -23.91 23.83 2.15
CA ILE A 130 -23.76 22.50 2.73
C ILE A 130 -22.27 22.25 2.93
N ALA A 131 -21.82 22.17 4.21
CA ALA A 131 -20.45 21.86 4.56
C ALA A 131 -20.29 20.36 4.83
N ILE A 132 -19.34 19.71 4.15
CA ILE A 132 -19.14 18.25 4.23
C ILE A 132 -17.67 17.99 4.56
N VAL A 133 -17.40 17.21 5.62
CA VAL A 133 -16.06 16.74 5.96
C VAL A 133 -15.95 15.26 5.63
N VAL A 134 -15.11 14.95 4.65
CA VAL A 134 -14.78 13.57 4.23
C VAL A 134 -13.48 13.17 4.90
N VAL A 135 -13.41 11.96 5.42
CA VAL A 135 -12.22 11.38 6.06
C VAL A 135 -11.65 10.28 5.18
N ALA A 136 -10.31 10.10 5.23
CA ALA A 136 -9.63 9.00 4.58
C ALA A 136 -10.00 7.66 5.25
N PRO A 137 -9.92 6.53 4.52
CA PRO A 137 -10.03 5.21 5.11
C PRO A 137 -8.83 4.91 6.02
N VAL A 138 -8.95 3.90 6.87
CA VAL A 138 -7.79 3.36 7.60
C VAL A 138 -6.89 2.64 6.60
N ILE A 139 -5.59 2.95 6.62
CA ILE A 139 -4.53 2.21 5.96
C ILE A 139 -3.68 1.53 7.04
N ASP A 140 -3.27 0.28 6.81
CA ASP A 140 -2.60 -0.55 7.81
C ASP A 140 -1.55 -1.40 7.08
N ALA A 141 -0.28 -1.05 7.28
CA ALA A 141 0.88 -1.80 6.84
C ALA A 141 1.33 -2.72 7.98
N VAL A 142 1.41 -4.02 7.70
CA VAL A 142 1.69 -5.04 8.72
C VAL A 142 3.05 -5.67 8.50
N ASN A 143 3.86 -5.73 9.55
CA ASN A 143 5.19 -6.33 9.49
C ASN A 143 5.17 -7.76 8.95
N ASP A 144 6.22 -8.09 8.18
CA ASP A 144 6.39 -9.39 7.54
C ASP A 144 7.58 -10.15 8.14
N THR A 145 7.42 -11.47 8.25
CA THR A 145 8.49 -12.38 8.65
C THR A 145 8.39 -13.66 7.83
N PRO A 146 8.95 -13.68 6.61
CA PRO A 146 8.96 -14.87 5.77
C PRO A 146 9.81 -15.99 6.35
N ALA A 147 9.65 -17.22 5.81
CA ALA A 147 10.55 -18.31 6.10
C ALA A 147 11.99 -17.96 5.69
N ALA A 148 12.96 -18.51 6.42
CA ALA A 148 14.37 -18.32 6.11
C ALA A 148 14.72 -18.88 4.72
N VAL A 149 15.61 -18.19 4.00
CA VAL A 149 16.06 -18.58 2.65
C VAL A 149 17.56 -18.87 2.64
N ASN A 150 17.99 -19.79 1.76
CA ASN A 150 19.38 -20.10 1.56
C ASN A 150 20.03 -19.06 0.65
N GLY A 151 21.07 -18.36 1.17
CA GLY A 151 21.76 -17.28 0.47
C GLY A 151 22.57 -17.70 -0.74
N ALA A 152 22.94 -18.96 -0.89
CA ALA A 152 23.60 -19.47 -2.09
C ALA A 152 22.64 -19.58 -3.30
N ASN A 153 21.33 -19.61 -3.04
CA ASN A 153 20.31 -19.70 -4.08
C ASN A 153 19.84 -18.31 -4.53
N ASN A 154 19.36 -18.22 -5.78
CA ASN A 154 18.58 -17.08 -6.23
C ASN A 154 17.14 -17.23 -5.70
N ASN A 155 16.71 -16.29 -4.89
CA ASN A 155 15.39 -16.26 -4.24
C ASN A 155 14.57 -15.08 -4.80
N PRO A 156 13.91 -15.23 -5.97
CA PRO A 156 13.26 -14.09 -6.66
C PRO A 156 11.98 -13.61 -5.99
N ASN A 157 11.31 -14.45 -5.20
CA ASN A 157 10.03 -14.15 -4.56
C ASN A 157 10.02 -14.74 -3.14
N ILE A 158 10.66 -14.04 -2.19
CA ILE A 158 10.67 -14.48 -0.77
C ILE A 158 9.29 -14.27 -0.16
N ILE A 159 8.73 -13.08 -0.35
CA ILE A 159 7.41 -12.66 0.11
C ILE A 159 6.93 -11.49 -0.74
N ASN A 160 5.62 -11.30 -0.82
CA ASN A 160 5.02 -10.04 -1.23
C ASN A 160 4.52 -9.33 0.03
N VAL A 161 5.11 -8.16 0.35
CA VAL A 161 4.83 -7.40 1.57
C VAL A 161 3.40 -6.89 1.67
N LEU A 162 2.67 -6.82 0.57
CA LEU A 162 1.27 -6.35 0.55
C LEU A 162 0.24 -7.42 0.95
N THR A 163 0.67 -8.66 1.17
CA THR A 163 -0.26 -9.79 1.36
C THR A 163 -1.12 -9.64 2.62
N ASN A 164 -0.53 -9.09 3.69
CA ASN A 164 -1.17 -8.88 4.99
C ASN A 164 -1.61 -7.42 5.21
N ASP A 165 -1.21 -6.48 4.33
CA ASP A 165 -1.58 -5.08 4.40
C ASP A 165 -3.05 -4.83 4.06
N ARG A 166 -3.64 -3.75 4.61
CA ARG A 166 -5.06 -3.44 4.46
C ARG A 166 -5.30 -1.96 4.15
N LEU A 167 -6.30 -1.73 3.29
CA LEU A 167 -6.91 -0.42 3.08
C LEU A 167 -8.41 -0.57 3.34
N ASN A 168 -8.94 0.19 4.29
CA ASN A 168 -10.33 0.08 4.75
C ASN A 168 -10.73 -1.38 5.09
N ASN A 169 -9.88 -2.10 5.83
CA ASN A 169 -10.00 -3.51 6.22
C ASN A 169 -10.03 -4.52 5.05
N SER A 170 -9.81 -4.08 3.82
CA SER A 170 -9.70 -4.96 2.64
C SER A 170 -8.24 -5.08 2.21
N ALA A 171 -7.88 -6.19 1.53
CA ALA A 171 -6.54 -6.33 0.95
C ALA A 171 -6.21 -5.15 0.04
N VAL A 172 -5.00 -4.62 0.16
CA VAL A 172 -4.54 -3.52 -0.70
C VAL A 172 -4.36 -4.00 -2.14
N VAL A 173 -4.57 -3.10 -3.09
CA VAL A 173 -4.28 -3.31 -4.51
C VAL A 173 -3.43 -2.16 -5.05
N MET A 174 -2.47 -2.46 -5.90
CA MET A 174 -1.50 -1.50 -6.44
C MET A 174 -2.14 -0.30 -7.16
N SER A 175 -3.38 -0.43 -7.65
CA SER A 175 -4.10 0.70 -8.26
C SER A 175 -4.51 1.76 -7.25
N GLN A 176 -4.62 1.41 -5.96
CA GLN A 176 -5.10 2.27 -4.87
C GLN A 176 -3.99 2.87 -4.02
N ILE A 177 -2.78 2.25 -4.03
CA ILE A 177 -1.65 2.65 -3.19
C ILE A 177 -0.39 2.94 -3.99
N ASN A 178 0.52 3.67 -3.37
CA ASN A 178 1.94 3.75 -3.73
C ASN A 178 2.76 3.06 -2.65
N ILE A 179 3.81 2.33 -3.06
CA ILE A 179 4.81 1.77 -2.15
C ILE A 179 6.08 2.60 -2.28
N THR A 180 6.73 2.89 -1.15
CA THR A 180 8.07 3.47 -1.12
C THR A 180 8.95 2.67 -0.15
N GLN A 181 10.20 2.46 -0.51
CA GLN A 181 11.20 1.90 0.40
C GLN A 181 11.74 3.04 1.26
N VAL A 182 11.53 2.95 2.58
CA VAL A 182 11.99 3.95 3.55
C VAL A 182 13.44 3.68 3.93
N THR A 183 13.75 2.44 4.31
CA THR A 183 15.10 2.02 4.67
C THR A 183 15.44 0.72 3.93
N PRO A 184 16.53 0.70 3.12
CA PRO A 184 16.99 -0.52 2.45
C PRO A 184 17.68 -1.48 3.42
N ALA A 185 17.80 -2.75 3.04
CA ALA A 185 18.64 -3.70 3.74
C ALA A 185 20.13 -3.25 3.74
N ILE A 186 20.78 -3.38 4.87
CA ILE A 186 22.18 -2.96 5.06
C ILE A 186 23.12 -4.14 4.73
N PRO A 187 24.13 -3.96 3.86
CA PRO A 187 25.13 -4.99 3.60
C PRO A 187 25.91 -5.35 4.87
N LEU A 188 26.15 -6.64 5.12
CA LEU A 188 26.92 -7.12 6.28
C LEU A 188 28.41 -6.74 6.18
N PHE A 189 28.91 -6.52 4.97
CA PHE A 189 30.25 -5.99 4.68
C PHE A 189 30.25 -5.25 3.35
N ILE A 190 31.28 -4.46 3.09
CA ILE A 190 31.38 -3.64 1.88
C ILE A 190 31.27 -4.51 0.62
N GLY A 191 30.32 -4.18 -0.24
CA GLY A 191 30.08 -4.89 -1.52
C GLY A 191 29.26 -6.19 -1.39
N ALA A 192 28.80 -6.55 -0.18
CA ALA A 192 27.91 -7.69 -0.01
C ALA A 192 26.55 -7.45 -0.68
N LEU A 193 26.01 -8.51 -1.29
CA LEU A 193 24.63 -8.49 -1.80
C LEU A 193 23.64 -8.47 -0.64
N VAL A 194 22.47 -7.86 -0.87
CA VAL A 194 21.38 -7.76 0.12
C VAL A 194 20.05 -8.10 -0.51
N PRO A 195 19.04 -8.48 0.29
CA PRO A 195 17.67 -8.55 -0.17
C PRO A 195 17.17 -7.18 -0.65
N THR A 196 16.28 -7.16 -1.63
CA THR A 196 15.71 -5.96 -2.24
C THR A 196 14.19 -6.04 -2.31
N LEU A 197 13.52 -4.89 -2.16
CA LEU A 197 12.08 -4.72 -2.37
C LEU A 197 11.83 -4.10 -3.75
N ASP A 198 11.01 -4.75 -4.56
CA ASP A 198 10.48 -4.16 -5.80
C ASP A 198 9.20 -3.35 -5.46
N VAL A 199 9.34 -2.04 -5.40
CA VAL A 199 8.23 -1.12 -5.09
C VAL A 199 7.15 -1.06 -6.18
N SER A 200 7.38 -1.64 -7.34
CA SER A 200 6.37 -1.71 -8.41
C SER A 200 5.31 -2.78 -8.18
N ASN A 201 5.63 -3.79 -7.35
CA ASN A 201 4.74 -4.93 -7.11
C ASN A 201 4.74 -5.45 -5.66
N GLY A 202 5.62 -4.97 -4.78
CA GLY A 202 5.73 -5.37 -3.38
C GLY A 202 6.51 -6.67 -3.14
N ASN A 203 7.18 -7.24 -4.14
CA ASN A 203 7.95 -8.47 -3.98
C ASN A 203 9.33 -8.21 -3.37
N VAL A 204 9.72 -9.05 -2.42
CA VAL A 204 11.06 -9.10 -1.84
C VAL A 204 11.83 -10.26 -2.46
N SER A 205 13.08 -10.00 -2.85
CA SER A 205 13.98 -10.98 -3.42
C SER A 205 15.36 -10.92 -2.76
N ALA A 206 16.12 -12.03 -2.83
CA ALA A 206 17.53 -12.06 -2.48
C ALA A 206 18.31 -12.76 -3.59
N PRO A 207 19.32 -12.10 -4.19
CA PRO A 207 20.14 -12.70 -5.24
C PRO A 207 21.03 -13.82 -4.68
N ALA A 208 21.43 -14.75 -5.54
CA ALA A 208 22.42 -15.77 -5.18
C ALA A 208 23.72 -15.12 -4.74
N GLY A 209 24.30 -15.61 -3.63
CA GLY A 209 25.49 -15.02 -3.02
C GLY A 209 25.18 -13.95 -1.96
N THR A 210 23.93 -13.84 -1.51
CA THR A 210 23.59 -13.01 -0.34
C THR A 210 24.14 -13.68 0.92
N PRO A 211 25.01 -13.00 1.72
CA PRO A 211 25.57 -13.58 2.94
C PRO A 211 24.51 -13.98 3.97
N ALA A 212 24.80 -15.03 4.76
CA ALA A 212 23.92 -15.44 5.84
C ALA A 212 23.85 -14.37 6.94
N GLY A 213 22.64 -14.06 7.37
CA GLY A 213 22.39 -13.04 8.39
C GLY A 213 20.93 -12.60 8.41
N ALA A 214 20.64 -11.70 9.33
CA ALA A 214 19.32 -11.06 9.42
C ALA A 214 19.35 -9.72 8.69
N TYR A 215 18.38 -9.50 7.84
CA TYR A 215 18.20 -8.26 7.09
C TYR A 215 16.82 -7.67 7.36
N SER A 216 16.74 -6.36 7.30
CA SER A 216 15.48 -5.63 7.49
C SER A 216 15.32 -4.60 6.38
N ILE A 217 14.12 -4.53 5.81
CA ILE A 217 13.72 -3.49 4.88
C ILE A 217 12.49 -2.81 5.47
N GLU A 218 12.53 -1.49 5.60
CA GLU A 218 11.37 -0.70 6.00
C GLU A 218 10.70 -0.12 4.77
N TYR A 219 9.39 -0.26 4.68
CA TYR A 219 8.59 0.25 3.57
C TYR A 219 7.38 1.01 4.07
N GLN A 220 6.85 1.87 3.23
CA GLN A 220 5.65 2.65 3.47
C GLN A 220 4.66 2.43 2.34
N ILE A 221 3.39 2.27 2.68
CA ILE A 221 2.28 2.33 1.74
C ILE A 221 1.48 3.60 1.97
N CYS A 222 1.10 4.30 0.90
CA CYS A 222 0.28 5.51 0.95
C CYS A 222 -0.89 5.36 -0.01
N GLU A 223 -2.08 5.79 0.39
CA GLU A 223 -3.25 5.84 -0.49
C GLU A 223 -3.05 6.85 -1.63
N LYS A 224 -3.30 6.46 -2.87
CA LYS A 224 -3.14 7.37 -4.03
C LYS A 224 -4.09 8.55 -4.01
N LEU A 225 -5.32 8.32 -3.56
CA LEU A 225 -6.35 9.36 -3.49
C LEU A 225 -6.09 10.35 -2.35
N ASN A 226 -5.51 9.88 -1.25
CA ASN A 226 -5.13 10.66 -0.07
C ASN A 226 -3.65 10.46 0.24
N PRO A 227 -2.71 11.14 -0.46
CA PRO A 227 -1.28 10.87 -0.38
C PRO A 227 -0.63 11.11 1.00
N ALA A 228 -1.32 11.79 1.90
CA ALA A 228 -0.90 11.94 3.29
C ALA A 228 -1.40 10.80 4.20
N ASN A 229 -2.28 9.93 3.71
CA ASN A 229 -2.78 8.75 4.41
C ASN A 229 -1.82 7.59 4.16
N CYS A 230 -0.86 7.41 5.04
CA CYS A 230 0.24 6.46 4.92
C CYS A 230 0.41 5.64 6.19
N ASP A 231 1.00 4.44 6.03
CA ASP A 231 1.47 3.63 7.14
C ASP A 231 2.79 2.94 6.78
N ILE A 232 3.57 2.53 7.80
CA ILE A 232 4.93 2.00 7.65
C ILE A 232 5.01 0.61 8.28
N ALA A 233 5.67 -0.30 7.58
CA ALA A 233 5.98 -1.63 8.10
C ALA A 233 7.40 -2.08 7.76
N THR A 234 7.82 -3.17 8.39
CA THR A 234 9.15 -3.76 8.23
C THR A 234 9.03 -5.21 7.80
N VAL A 235 9.81 -5.61 6.79
CA VAL A 235 10.02 -7.03 6.48
C VAL A 235 11.38 -7.48 7.04
N LEU A 236 11.36 -8.55 7.86
CA LEU A 236 12.55 -9.18 8.44
C LEU A 236 12.89 -10.44 7.65
N ILE A 237 14.04 -10.47 6.99
CA ILE A 237 14.48 -11.57 6.15
C ILE A 237 15.66 -12.29 6.82
N GLN A 238 15.48 -13.58 7.13
CA GLN A 238 16.55 -14.44 7.61
C GLN A 238 17.19 -15.17 6.42
N VAL A 239 18.45 -14.89 6.13
CA VAL A 239 19.26 -15.62 5.15
C VAL A 239 20.12 -16.63 5.89
N THR A 240 20.10 -17.90 5.45
CA THR A 240 20.93 -18.97 6.00
C THR A 240 22.12 -19.26 5.10
N ALA A 241 23.20 -19.75 5.67
CA ALA A 241 24.32 -20.27 4.92
C ALA A 241 23.95 -21.57 4.19
N ALA A 242 24.67 -21.88 3.11
CA ALA A 242 24.50 -23.12 2.40
C ALA A 242 25.12 -24.31 3.17
N PRO A 243 24.56 -25.52 3.07
CA PRO A 243 25.20 -26.70 3.62
C PRO A 243 26.54 -27.01 2.92
N ILE A 244 27.54 -27.35 3.70
CA ILE A 244 28.85 -27.81 3.24
C ILE A 244 29.08 -29.20 3.81
N ASP A 245 29.47 -30.14 2.94
CA ASP A 245 29.89 -31.49 3.31
C ASP A 245 31.30 -31.76 2.78
N ALA A 246 32.21 -32.00 3.71
CA ALA A 246 33.58 -32.47 3.41
C ALA A 246 33.68 -33.96 3.69
N PHE A 247 33.98 -34.75 2.67
CA PHE A 247 34.04 -36.21 2.73
C PHE A 247 35.47 -36.71 2.87
N ALA A 248 35.68 -37.63 3.77
CA ALA A 248 36.95 -38.37 3.88
C ALA A 248 36.99 -39.52 2.88
N GLY A 249 38.08 -39.66 2.13
CA GLY A 249 38.29 -40.77 1.20
C GLY A 249 39.72 -41.15 1.06
N PRO A 250 40.05 -42.46 0.80
CA PRO A 250 41.39 -42.87 0.50
C PRO A 250 41.78 -42.38 -0.90
N ILE A 251 42.97 -41.82 -1.02
CA ILE A 251 43.55 -41.34 -2.25
C ILE A 251 44.83 -42.13 -2.47
N ASN A 252 45.00 -42.72 -3.65
CA ASN A 252 46.21 -43.42 -4.07
C ASN A 252 47.08 -42.53 -4.95
N GLY A 253 48.30 -42.30 -4.56
CA GLY A 253 49.26 -41.48 -5.29
C GLY A 253 50.62 -42.12 -5.40
N TYR A 254 51.40 -41.73 -6.40
CA TYR A 254 52.78 -42.18 -6.61
C TYR A 254 53.75 -41.05 -6.23
N VAL A 255 54.92 -41.43 -5.76
CA VAL A 255 56.00 -40.50 -5.41
C VAL A 255 56.37 -39.64 -6.64
N GLY A 256 56.50 -38.34 -6.44
CA GLY A 256 56.75 -37.38 -7.50
C GLY A 256 55.49 -36.92 -8.29
N ASN A 257 54.29 -37.37 -7.91
CA ASN A 257 53.08 -36.99 -8.52
C ASN A 257 52.59 -35.61 -7.93
N LEU A 258 52.64 -34.58 -8.78
CA LEU A 258 52.30 -33.20 -8.36
C LEU A 258 50.78 -32.92 -8.37
N ASN A 259 49.96 -33.83 -8.91
CA ASN A 259 48.53 -33.64 -9.00
C ASN A 259 47.82 -35.00 -8.89
N VAL A 260 47.70 -35.48 -7.64
CA VAL A 260 47.13 -36.81 -7.37
C VAL A 260 45.62 -36.81 -7.50
N VAL A 261 45.02 -35.81 -6.84
CA VAL A 261 43.58 -35.62 -6.81
C VAL A 261 43.29 -34.17 -6.43
N ASN A 262 42.11 -33.69 -6.79
CA ASN A 262 41.58 -32.48 -6.23
C ASN A 262 40.53 -32.89 -5.18
N ALA A 263 40.82 -32.60 -3.90
CA ALA A 263 39.98 -32.96 -2.76
C ALA A 263 38.60 -32.32 -2.88
N PHE A 264 38.50 -31.06 -3.39
CA PHE A 264 37.23 -30.34 -3.56
C PHE A 264 36.29 -30.99 -4.58
N THR A 265 36.83 -31.59 -5.64
CA THR A 265 36.02 -32.13 -6.73
C THR A 265 35.76 -33.63 -6.62
N SER A 266 36.42 -34.31 -5.65
CA SER A 266 36.30 -35.76 -5.52
C SER A 266 34.97 -36.18 -4.89
N ASN A 267 34.63 -35.62 -3.74
CA ASN A 267 33.40 -35.99 -3.01
C ASN A 267 32.80 -34.84 -2.21
N ASP A 268 33.53 -33.70 -2.01
CA ASP A 268 33.06 -32.59 -1.23
C ASP A 268 31.93 -31.87 -1.94
N THR A 269 30.91 -31.42 -1.17
CA THR A 269 29.77 -30.68 -1.72
C THR A 269 29.54 -29.35 -1.02
N PHE A 270 29.04 -28.39 -1.81
CA PHE A 270 28.56 -27.10 -1.36
C PHE A 270 27.16 -26.88 -1.96
N ASN A 271 26.18 -26.69 -1.10
CA ASN A 271 24.77 -26.56 -1.52
C ASN A 271 24.31 -27.74 -2.40
N GLY A 272 24.78 -28.95 -2.11
CA GLY A 272 24.47 -30.16 -2.85
C GLY A 272 25.16 -30.31 -4.20
N ALA A 273 26.02 -29.36 -4.61
CA ALA A 273 26.82 -29.43 -5.83
C ALA A 273 28.33 -29.63 -5.51
N THR A 274 29.12 -30.08 -6.49
CA THR A 274 30.55 -30.19 -6.33
C THR A 274 31.20 -28.87 -5.96
N VAL A 275 32.08 -28.90 -4.96
CA VAL A 275 32.79 -27.72 -4.44
C VAL A 275 33.68 -27.10 -5.53
N THR A 276 33.71 -25.76 -5.54
CA THR A 276 34.66 -24.98 -6.37
C THR A 276 35.48 -24.06 -5.46
N SER A 277 36.73 -23.81 -5.81
CA SER A 277 37.63 -22.94 -5.08
C SER A 277 37.18 -21.46 -5.02
N THR A 278 36.22 -21.07 -5.85
CA THR A 278 35.60 -19.73 -5.82
C THR A 278 34.58 -19.57 -4.69
N LEU A 279 33.95 -20.66 -4.25
CA LEU A 279 32.87 -20.66 -3.26
C LEU A 279 33.37 -21.00 -1.84
N VAL A 280 34.43 -21.82 -1.74
CA VAL A 280 34.97 -22.26 -0.46
C VAL A 280 36.46 -21.94 -0.31
N VAL A 281 36.93 -22.02 0.91
CA VAL A 281 38.35 -22.02 1.29
C VAL A 281 38.61 -23.23 2.19
N ALA A 282 39.71 -23.97 1.94
CA ALA A 282 40.15 -25.00 2.84
C ALA A 282 41.11 -24.43 3.90
N THR A 283 41.09 -25.02 5.08
CA THR A 283 42.10 -24.78 6.13
C THR A 283 42.61 -26.14 6.56
N ILE A 284 43.95 -26.32 6.52
CA ILE A 284 44.58 -27.54 7.02
C ILE A 284 44.53 -27.54 8.53
N VAL A 285 43.85 -28.52 9.13
CA VAL A 285 43.73 -28.70 10.58
C VAL A 285 44.93 -29.52 11.08
N ASN A 286 45.21 -30.67 10.43
CA ASN A 286 46.37 -31.48 10.74
C ASN A 286 47.09 -31.82 9.41
N PRO A 287 48.33 -31.37 9.20
CA PRO A 287 49.13 -31.77 8.06
C PRO A 287 49.58 -33.24 8.18
N ALA A 288 49.95 -33.82 7.06
CA ALA A 288 50.55 -35.15 7.07
C ALA A 288 51.83 -35.19 7.93
N SER A 289 51.97 -36.24 8.72
CA SER A 289 53.16 -36.42 9.60
C SER A 289 54.27 -37.16 8.85
N PRO A 290 55.52 -36.68 8.93
CA PRO A 290 56.65 -37.37 8.32
C PRO A 290 56.93 -38.70 9.04
N ARG A 291 57.31 -39.72 8.28
CA ARG A 291 57.64 -41.07 8.85
C ARG A 291 58.92 -41.11 9.62
N PHE A 292 59.85 -40.18 9.32
CA PHE A 292 61.11 -39.98 10.05
C PHE A 292 61.50 -38.50 9.91
N PRO A 293 62.33 -37.96 10.80
CA PRO A 293 62.76 -36.57 10.75
C PRO A 293 63.30 -36.14 9.40
N GLY A 294 62.72 -35.08 8.82
CA GLY A 294 63.10 -34.54 7.50
C GLY A 294 62.54 -35.26 6.27
N ALA A 295 61.68 -36.28 6.46
CA ALA A 295 61.01 -36.94 5.34
C ALA A 295 59.94 -36.05 4.71
N ASN A 296 59.87 -36.07 3.36
CA ASN A 296 58.80 -35.40 2.64
C ASN A 296 57.46 -36.06 2.94
N VAL A 297 56.39 -35.28 2.88
CA VAL A 297 55.00 -35.69 3.12
C VAL A 297 54.09 -35.21 1.99
N PRO A 298 52.96 -35.86 1.76
CA PRO A 298 51.90 -35.30 0.89
C PRO A 298 51.42 -33.94 1.36
N LEU A 299 51.10 -33.06 0.42
CA LEU A 299 50.69 -31.69 0.65
C LEU A 299 49.31 -31.45 0.02
N LEU A 300 48.43 -30.72 0.74
CA LEU A 300 47.18 -30.18 0.18
C LEU A 300 47.37 -28.68 -0.02
N ASP A 301 47.10 -28.23 -1.25
CA ASP A 301 46.97 -26.80 -1.52
C ASP A 301 45.54 -26.31 -1.10
N PRO A 302 45.45 -25.49 -0.06
CA PRO A 302 44.15 -25.06 0.48
C PRO A 302 43.39 -24.16 -0.48
N ASN A 303 44.02 -23.54 -1.48
CA ASN A 303 43.36 -22.64 -2.42
C ASN A 303 42.75 -23.40 -3.61
N THR A 304 43.35 -24.49 -4.01
CA THR A 304 42.94 -25.25 -5.18
C THR A 304 42.33 -26.61 -4.87
N GLY A 305 42.55 -27.13 -3.66
CA GLY A 305 42.14 -28.45 -3.22
C GLY A 305 43.05 -29.57 -3.78
N VAL A 306 44.15 -29.23 -4.48
CA VAL A 306 45.03 -30.21 -5.11
C VAL A 306 45.94 -30.86 -4.06
N VAL A 307 45.94 -32.18 -4.05
CA VAL A 307 46.87 -32.98 -3.26
C VAL A 307 48.06 -33.41 -4.13
N SER A 308 49.29 -33.19 -3.65
CA SER A 308 50.54 -33.59 -4.27
C SER A 308 51.36 -34.51 -3.37
N VAL A 309 52.14 -35.41 -4.00
CA VAL A 309 53.11 -36.27 -3.31
C VAL A 309 54.51 -35.93 -3.84
N PRO A 310 55.30 -35.10 -3.09
CA PRO A 310 56.64 -34.68 -3.53
C PRO A 310 57.58 -35.85 -3.77
N ALA A 311 58.57 -35.64 -4.65
CA ALA A 311 59.63 -36.60 -4.84
C ALA A 311 60.37 -36.89 -3.52
N GLY A 312 60.73 -38.19 -3.28
CA GLY A 312 61.35 -38.59 -2.03
C GLY A 312 60.42 -38.78 -0.82
N THR A 313 59.09 -38.71 -1.03
CA THR A 313 58.12 -39.09 -0.01
C THR A 313 58.18 -40.57 0.27
N PRO A 314 58.41 -41.06 1.54
CA PRO A 314 58.43 -42.49 1.82
C PRO A 314 57.12 -43.18 1.53
N VAL A 315 57.16 -44.44 1.09
CA VAL A 315 55.94 -45.23 0.84
C VAL A 315 55.14 -45.43 2.13
N GLY A 316 53.85 -45.22 2.09
CA GLY A 316 52.98 -45.43 3.27
C GLY A 316 51.69 -44.69 3.19
N THR A 317 50.88 -44.85 4.22
CA THR A 317 49.64 -44.10 4.44
C THR A 317 49.89 -42.81 5.17
N TYR A 318 49.36 -41.71 4.69
CA TYR A 318 49.42 -40.39 5.29
C TYR A 318 47.99 -39.86 5.45
N THR A 319 47.78 -39.08 6.50
CA THR A 319 46.47 -38.42 6.75
C THR A 319 46.67 -36.92 6.74
N ILE A 320 45.87 -36.20 5.97
CA ILE A 320 45.71 -34.74 6.03
C ILE A 320 44.29 -34.47 6.48
N VAL A 321 44.13 -33.71 7.54
CA VAL A 321 42.80 -33.26 8.02
C VAL A 321 42.65 -31.80 7.65
N TYR A 322 41.58 -31.51 6.93
CA TYR A 322 41.21 -30.14 6.54
C TYR A 322 39.72 -29.87 6.83
N LYS A 323 39.37 -28.60 6.92
CA LYS A 323 37.98 -28.13 6.93
C LYS A 323 37.74 -27.23 5.76
N LEU A 324 36.50 -27.26 5.25
CA LEU A 324 36.01 -26.32 4.26
C LEU A 324 35.16 -25.23 4.95
N CYS A 325 35.32 -23.99 4.52
CA CYS A 325 34.49 -22.89 4.95
C CYS A 325 33.98 -22.15 3.71
N GLU A 326 32.74 -21.69 3.75
CA GLU A 326 32.16 -20.85 2.71
C GLU A 326 32.86 -19.47 2.69
N ARG A 327 33.23 -18.96 1.50
CA ARG A 327 33.91 -17.65 1.41
C ARG A 327 33.05 -16.49 1.86
N LEU A 328 31.73 -16.53 1.58
CA LEU A 328 30.77 -15.48 1.98
C LEU A 328 30.38 -15.59 3.46
N ASN A 329 30.44 -16.79 4.03
CA ASN A 329 30.09 -17.07 5.43
C ASN A 329 31.24 -17.85 6.08
N PRO A 330 32.36 -17.20 6.49
CA PRO A 330 33.56 -17.90 6.97
C PRO A 330 33.34 -18.74 8.21
N ASN A 331 32.27 -18.54 8.96
CA ASN A 331 31.90 -19.35 10.11
C ASN A 331 31.10 -20.64 9.72
N ASN A 332 30.67 -20.74 8.49
CA ASN A 332 30.02 -21.92 7.93
C ASN A 332 31.05 -22.93 7.41
#